data_c14153b140f1a3a4a4496a04afcc924c
#
_entry.id   c14153b140f1a3a4a4496a04afcc924c
#
_cell.length_a   1.000
_cell.length_b   1.000
_cell.length_c   1.000
_cell.angle_alpha   90.00
_cell.angle_beta   90.00
_cell.angle_gamma   90.00
#
_symmetry.space_group_name_H-M   'P 1'
#
loop_
_entity.id
_entity.type
_entity.pdbx_description
1 polymer ?
#
loop_
_entity_poly.entity_id
_entity_poly.type
_entity_poly.pdbx_seq_one_letter_code
_entity_poly.pdbx_strand_id
1 'polypeptide(L)'
;MNATPATHDLAVKLALALVSVGLYWLVVVLTERYDWSGAVLGFQWPFHLRGLIFGALVMAPYAAGSAQRVVRMIALAIASALIYQLAVRFALDGPLDYSTIVIYVTAGAGAALLTGLAVALIAPRRFSWRLPVFTLVAGAIGGAAFDWQLPFAWAPNNLHAYLAWQLLVCLALDRGLRG
;
A
#
# COMPACT_ATOMS: atom_id res chain seq x y z
N MET A 1 -6.84 -26.07 19.63
CA MET A 1 -7.71 -25.18 18.86
C MET A 1 -7.17 -25.11 17.44
N ASN A 2 -7.82 -25.79 16.50
CA ASN A 2 -7.40 -25.73 15.09
C ASN A 2 -7.84 -24.36 14.53
N ALA A 3 -6.88 -23.51 14.19
CA ALA A 3 -7.17 -22.25 13.52
C ALA A 3 -7.96 -22.56 12.23
N THR A 4 -9.10 -21.89 12.07
CA THR A 4 -9.89 -22.08 10.86
C THR A 4 -9.08 -21.60 9.65
N PRO A 5 -9.23 -22.18 8.45
CA PRO A 5 -8.47 -21.79 7.25
C PRO A 5 -8.49 -20.28 6.95
N ALA A 6 -9.58 -19.61 7.35
CA ALA A 6 -9.75 -18.16 7.15
C ALA A 6 -8.84 -17.28 8.03
N THR A 7 -8.56 -17.71 9.27
CA THR A 7 -7.68 -16.96 10.19
C THR A 7 -6.21 -17.15 9.82
N HIS A 8 -5.85 -18.35 9.35
CA HIS A 8 -4.50 -18.62 8.86
C HIS A 8 -4.17 -17.77 7.63
N ASP A 9 -5.11 -17.62 6.69
CA ASP A 9 -4.94 -16.80 5.48
C ASP A 9 -4.72 -15.30 5.83
N LEU A 10 -5.46 -14.75 6.80
CA LEU A 10 -5.26 -13.37 7.25
C LEU A 10 -3.90 -13.18 7.92
N ALA A 11 -3.47 -14.12 8.78
CA ALA A 11 -2.17 -14.03 9.44
C ALA A 11 -1.01 -14.01 8.42
N VAL A 12 -1.09 -14.84 7.38
CA VAL A 12 -0.11 -14.84 6.28
C VAL A 12 -0.11 -13.50 5.55
N LYS A 13 -1.27 -12.93 5.23
CA LYS A 13 -1.37 -11.62 4.56
C LYS A 13 -0.80 -10.49 5.40
N LEU A 14 -1.08 -10.48 6.71
CA LEU A 14 -0.49 -9.50 7.63
C LEU A 14 1.03 -9.67 7.74
N ALA A 15 1.53 -10.91 7.79
CA ALA A 15 2.96 -11.17 7.76
C ALA A 15 3.62 -10.65 6.47
N LEU A 16 2.99 -10.86 5.32
CA LEU A 16 3.46 -10.31 4.04
C LEU A 16 3.44 -8.76 4.03
N ALA A 17 2.44 -8.12 4.65
CA ALA A 17 2.43 -6.68 4.82
C ALA A 17 3.59 -6.20 5.71
N LEU A 18 3.90 -6.89 6.81
CA LEU A 18 5.07 -6.59 7.65
C LEU A 18 6.40 -6.74 6.89
N VAL A 19 6.54 -7.82 6.11
CA VAL A 19 7.71 -8.03 5.24
C VAL A 19 7.82 -6.90 4.21
N SER A 20 6.69 -6.47 3.63
CA SER A 20 6.65 -5.33 2.70
C SER A 20 7.18 -4.05 3.33
N VAL A 21 6.80 -3.77 4.58
CA VAL A 21 7.31 -2.59 5.34
C VAL A 21 8.80 -2.72 5.62
N GLY A 22 9.28 -3.90 5.99
CA GLY A 22 10.71 -4.16 6.20
C GLY A 22 11.55 -3.94 4.94
N LEU A 23 11.07 -4.45 3.80
CA LEU A 23 11.72 -4.23 2.49
C LEU A 23 11.62 -2.76 2.05
N TYR A 24 10.49 -2.09 2.31
CA TYR A 24 10.36 -0.66 2.10
C TYR A 24 11.45 0.11 2.86
N TRP A 25 11.62 -0.18 4.16
CA TRP A 25 12.64 0.43 4.98
C TRP A 25 14.05 0.17 4.42
N LEU A 26 14.34 -1.06 4.02
CA LEU A 26 15.61 -1.42 3.38
C LEU A 26 15.87 -0.58 2.12
N VAL A 27 14.87 -0.39 1.27
CA VAL A 27 14.97 0.46 0.06
C VAL A 27 15.29 1.91 0.46
N VAL A 28 14.66 2.45 1.50
CA VAL A 28 14.95 3.80 2.01
C VAL A 28 16.41 3.91 2.43
N VAL A 29 16.88 3.00 3.29
CA VAL A 29 18.26 2.99 3.80
C VAL A 29 19.28 2.87 2.66
N LEU A 30 19.03 1.97 1.70
CA LEU A 30 19.93 1.79 0.57
C LEU A 30 19.94 3.01 -0.35
N THR A 31 18.77 3.64 -0.56
CA THR A 31 18.66 4.85 -1.38
C THR A 31 19.45 6.00 -0.76
N GLU A 32 19.34 6.20 0.54
CA GLU A 32 20.06 7.25 1.27
C GLU A 32 21.57 6.97 1.31
N ARG A 33 21.95 5.71 1.54
CA ARG A 33 23.36 5.33 1.68
C ARG A 33 24.15 5.41 0.37
N TYR A 34 23.50 5.10 -0.76
CA TYR A 34 24.17 4.98 -2.07
C TYR A 34 23.78 6.07 -3.06
N ASP A 35 23.05 7.10 -2.61
CA ASP A 35 22.58 8.21 -3.45
C ASP A 35 21.91 7.72 -4.75
N TRP A 36 21.03 6.75 -4.62
CA TRP A 36 20.31 6.17 -5.74
C TRP A 36 19.21 7.13 -6.23
N SER A 37 19.60 8.25 -6.79
CA SER A 37 18.72 9.33 -7.23
C SER A 37 18.25 9.22 -8.68
N GLY A 38 18.55 8.13 -9.38
CA GLY A 38 18.19 7.94 -10.79
C GLY A 38 16.69 8.06 -11.06
N ALA A 39 16.32 8.79 -12.11
CA ALA A 39 14.95 8.90 -12.58
C ALA A 39 14.67 7.94 -13.74
N VAL A 40 13.57 7.20 -13.67
CA VAL A 40 13.03 6.39 -14.77
C VAL A 40 11.66 6.94 -15.15
N LEU A 41 11.47 7.30 -16.41
CA LEU A 41 10.23 7.91 -16.93
C LEU A 41 9.83 9.19 -16.17
N GLY A 42 10.81 10.01 -15.77
CA GLY A 42 10.58 11.23 -15.01
C GLY A 42 10.25 11.02 -13.52
N PHE A 43 10.39 9.80 -13.02
CA PHE A 43 10.14 9.45 -11.63
C PHE A 43 11.39 8.86 -10.98
N GLN A 44 11.64 9.19 -9.73
CA GLN A 44 12.71 8.55 -8.98
C GLN A 44 12.38 7.06 -8.79
N TRP A 45 13.23 6.19 -9.33
CA TRP A 45 13.00 4.76 -9.36
C TRP A 45 12.78 4.11 -7.96
N PRO A 46 13.35 4.61 -6.83
CA PRO A 46 13.08 4.04 -5.53
C PRO A 46 11.60 4.09 -5.13
N PHE A 47 10.85 5.10 -5.60
CA PHE A 47 9.42 5.18 -5.35
C PHE A 47 8.64 4.08 -6.09
N HIS A 48 9.03 3.75 -7.31
CA HIS A 48 8.42 2.64 -8.05
C HIS A 48 8.66 1.30 -7.34
N LEU A 49 9.90 1.08 -6.88
CA LEU A 49 10.26 -0.16 -6.19
C LEU A 49 9.44 -0.38 -4.91
N ARG A 50 9.17 0.68 -4.16
CA ARG A 50 8.33 0.63 -2.95
C ARG A 50 6.90 0.19 -3.28
N GLY A 51 6.29 0.78 -4.29
CA GLY A 51 4.98 0.39 -4.77
C GLY A 51 4.95 -1.03 -5.34
N LEU A 52 5.98 -1.45 -6.08
CA LEU A 52 6.12 -2.81 -6.58
C LEU A 52 6.19 -3.85 -5.46
N ILE A 53 6.95 -3.58 -4.40
CA ILE A 53 7.05 -4.46 -3.21
C ILE A 53 5.68 -4.63 -2.56
N PHE A 54 4.96 -3.54 -2.32
CA PHE A 54 3.60 -3.60 -1.76
C PHE A 54 2.66 -4.39 -2.69
N GLY A 55 2.67 -4.11 -3.98
CA GLY A 55 1.87 -4.81 -4.97
C GLY A 55 2.16 -6.30 -5.02
N ALA A 56 3.44 -6.68 -5.03
CA ALA A 56 3.86 -8.07 -5.11
C ALA A 56 3.53 -8.88 -3.83
N LEU A 57 3.69 -8.29 -2.66
CA LEU A 57 3.51 -8.98 -1.39
C LEU A 57 2.09 -8.87 -0.82
N VAL A 58 1.44 -7.71 -0.97
CA VAL A 58 0.13 -7.46 -0.36
C VAL A 58 -1.02 -7.65 -1.35
N MET A 59 -0.89 -7.15 -2.59
CA MET A 59 -1.97 -7.23 -3.57
C MET A 59 -1.95 -8.52 -4.40
N ALA A 60 -0.78 -9.00 -4.81
CA ALA A 60 -0.65 -10.16 -5.68
C ALA A 60 -1.27 -11.47 -5.11
N PRO A 61 -1.26 -11.75 -3.79
CA PRO A 61 -1.95 -12.92 -3.22
C PRO A 61 -3.45 -12.99 -3.57
N TYR A 62 -4.10 -11.85 -3.83
CA TYR A 62 -5.51 -11.84 -4.24
C TYR A 62 -5.75 -12.33 -5.67
N ALA A 63 -4.70 -12.42 -6.51
CA ALA A 63 -4.75 -13.02 -7.83
C ALA A 63 -4.58 -14.56 -7.82
N ALA A 64 -4.29 -15.16 -6.65
CA ALA A 64 -4.13 -16.60 -6.51
C ALA A 64 -5.42 -17.35 -6.91
N GLY A 65 -5.27 -18.49 -7.58
CA GLY A 65 -6.41 -19.34 -7.98
C GLY A 65 -6.99 -19.05 -9.37
N SER A 66 -6.42 -18.12 -10.14
CA SER A 66 -6.84 -17.90 -11.55
C SER A 66 -5.89 -18.57 -12.53
N ALA A 67 -6.43 -18.95 -13.70
CA ALA A 67 -5.62 -19.47 -14.82
C ALA A 67 -4.57 -18.45 -15.30
N GLN A 68 -4.84 -17.16 -15.14
CA GLN A 68 -3.95 -16.04 -15.50
C GLN A 68 -3.20 -15.47 -14.28
N ARG A 69 -2.92 -16.29 -13.28
CA ARG A 69 -2.35 -15.87 -12.00
C ARG A 69 -1.14 -14.95 -12.16
N VAL A 70 -0.14 -15.36 -12.94
CA VAL A 70 1.12 -14.61 -13.11
C VAL A 70 0.87 -13.24 -13.73
N VAL A 71 0.07 -13.16 -14.79
CA VAL A 71 -0.25 -11.90 -15.47
C VAL A 71 -0.99 -10.95 -14.51
N ARG A 72 -1.94 -11.46 -13.75
CA ARG A 72 -2.69 -10.65 -12.76
C ARG A 72 -1.80 -10.20 -11.60
N MET A 73 -0.89 -11.04 -11.13
CA MET A 73 0.09 -10.65 -10.10
C MET A 73 0.99 -9.52 -10.58
N ILE A 74 1.51 -9.62 -11.82
CA ILE A 74 2.32 -8.56 -12.43
C ILE A 74 1.50 -7.28 -12.59
N ALA A 75 0.27 -7.39 -13.09
CA ALA A 75 -0.62 -6.24 -13.25
C ALA A 75 -0.91 -5.54 -11.92
N LEU A 76 -1.14 -6.29 -10.83
CA LEU A 76 -1.33 -5.72 -9.49
C LEU A 76 -0.07 -5.04 -8.97
N ALA A 77 1.11 -5.62 -9.20
CA ALA A 77 2.38 -5.01 -8.80
C ALA A 77 2.63 -3.68 -9.55
N ILE A 78 2.40 -3.66 -10.86
CA ILE A 78 2.53 -2.43 -11.68
C ILE A 78 1.50 -1.39 -11.25
N ALA A 79 0.23 -1.78 -11.09
CA ALA A 79 -0.83 -0.88 -10.62
C ALA A 79 -0.45 -0.24 -9.28
N SER A 80 0.07 -1.04 -8.35
CA SER A 80 0.54 -0.55 -7.05
C SER A 80 1.68 0.46 -7.17
N ALA A 81 2.65 0.23 -8.07
CA ALA A 81 3.73 1.18 -8.31
C ALA A 81 3.20 2.53 -8.81
N LEU A 82 2.24 2.51 -9.74
CA LEU A 82 1.60 3.72 -10.26
C LEU A 82 0.78 4.44 -9.20
N ILE A 83 -0.02 3.71 -8.42
CA ILE A 83 -0.82 4.26 -7.31
C ILE A 83 0.09 4.93 -6.27
N TYR A 84 1.15 4.25 -5.88
CA TYR A 84 2.13 4.81 -4.93
C TYR A 84 2.74 6.10 -5.45
N GLN A 85 3.13 6.13 -6.72
CA GLN A 85 3.69 7.31 -7.37
C GLN A 85 2.71 8.48 -7.38
N LEU A 86 1.43 8.22 -7.72
CA LEU A 86 0.39 9.25 -7.70
C LEU A 86 0.19 9.82 -6.29
N ALA A 87 0.16 8.95 -5.27
CA ALA A 87 -0.01 9.37 -3.89
C ALA A 87 1.16 10.22 -3.39
N VAL A 88 2.40 9.82 -3.71
CA VAL A 88 3.60 10.59 -3.35
C VAL A 88 3.62 11.94 -4.04
N ARG A 89 3.33 11.99 -5.34
CA ARG A 89 3.22 13.26 -6.07
C ARG A 89 2.16 14.17 -5.46
N PHE A 90 0.97 13.65 -5.22
CA PHE A 90 -0.08 14.43 -4.58
C PHE A 90 0.35 14.95 -3.20
N ALA A 91 1.09 14.14 -2.43
CA ALA A 91 1.59 14.55 -1.11
C ALA A 91 2.71 15.60 -1.17
N LEU A 92 3.55 15.57 -2.22
CA LEU A 92 4.67 16.51 -2.40
C LEU A 92 4.27 17.79 -3.15
N ASP A 93 3.46 17.63 -4.20
CA ASP A 93 3.08 18.71 -5.13
C ASP A 93 1.65 19.20 -4.86
N GLY A 94 1.02 18.75 -3.77
CA GLY A 94 -0.35 19.09 -3.41
C GLY A 94 -0.56 20.58 -3.17
N PRO A 95 -1.82 21.04 -3.15
CA PRO A 95 -2.14 22.46 -2.99
C PRO A 95 -1.54 23.02 -1.69
N LEU A 96 -0.71 24.04 -1.81
CA LEU A 96 -0.01 24.68 -0.68
C LEU A 96 -0.95 25.30 0.36
N ASP A 97 -2.20 25.51 -0.01
CA ASP A 97 -3.23 26.14 0.85
C ASP A 97 -3.88 25.14 1.83
N TYR A 98 -3.63 23.83 1.68
CA TYR A 98 -4.17 22.82 2.59
C TYR A 98 -3.21 22.47 3.72
N SER A 99 -3.77 22.19 4.91
CA SER A 99 -2.97 21.68 6.02
C SER A 99 -2.35 20.30 5.67
N THR A 100 -1.15 20.03 6.19
CA THR A 100 -0.40 18.79 5.95
C THR A 100 -1.24 17.54 6.21
N ILE A 101 -2.04 17.54 7.28
CA ILE A 101 -2.93 16.42 7.60
C ILE A 101 -3.96 16.16 6.50
N VAL A 102 -4.56 17.22 5.93
CA VAL A 102 -5.55 17.07 4.84
C VAL A 102 -4.88 16.45 3.60
N ILE A 103 -3.67 16.88 3.28
CA ILE A 103 -2.90 16.31 2.15
C ILE A 103 -2.63 14.83 2.38
N TYR A 104 -2.12 14.45 3.55
CA TYR A 104 -1.80 13.04 3.84
C TYR A 104 -3.04 12.16 3.94
N VAL A 105 -4.12 12.63 4.56
CA VAL A 105 -5.40 11.89 4.61
C VAL A 105 -5.95 11.67 3.21
N THR A 106 -5.92 12.69 2.36
CA THR A 106 -6.43 12.60 0.98
C THR A 106 -5.55 11.70 0.12
N ALA A 107 -4.21 11.81 0.21
CA ALA A 107 -3.27 10.94 -0.49
C ALA A 107 -3.43 9.48 -0.05
N GLY A 108 -3.52 9.23 1.26
CA GLY A 108 -3.69 7.90 1.82
C GLY A 108 -5.03 7.26 1.45
N ALA A 109 -6.12 8.03 1.55
CA ALA A 109 -7.46 7.59 1.16
C ALA A 109 -7.53 7.27 -0.35
N GLY A 110 -7.03 8.16 -1.18
CA GLY A 110 -6.99 8.00 -2.64
C GLY A 110 -6.18 6.80 -3.07
N ALA A 111 -4.98 6.63 -2.52
CA ALA A 111 -4.13 5.47 -2.80
C ALA A 111 -4.80 4.15 -2.40
N ALA A 112 -5.42 4.10 -1.22
CA ALA A 112 -6.09 2.90 -0.75
C ALA A 112 -7.37 2.58 -1.54
N LEU A 113 -8.13 3.60 -1.93
CA LEU A 113 -9.29 3.45 -2.82
C LEU A 113 -8.86 2.86 -4.17
N LEU A 114 -7.83 3.43 -4.80
CA LEU A 114 -7.28 2.92 -6.06
C LEU A 114 -6.74 1.50 -5.93
N THR A 115 -6.11 1.18 -4.79
CA THR A 115 -5.66 -0.18 -4.45
C THR A 115 -6.86 -1.15 -4.39
N GLY A 116 -7.92 -0.78 -3.69
CA GLY A 116 -9.15 -1.57 -3.62
C GLY A 116 -9.79 -1.78 -5.00
N LEU A 117 -9.86 -0.73 -5.81
CA LEU A 117 -10.37 -0.81 -7.18
C LEU A 117 -9.49 -1.69 -8.08
N ALA A 118 -8.16 -1.55 -8.00
CA ALA A 118 -7.23 -2.39 -8.76
C ALA A 118 -7.40 -3.87 -8.42
N VAL A 119 -7.51 -4.21 -7.12
CA VAL A 119 -7.78 -5.58 -6.69
C VAL A 119 -9.14 -6.05 -7.16
N ALA A 120 -10.19 -5.22 -7.08
CA ALA A 120 -11.54 -5.57 -7.53
C ALA A 120 -11.61 -5.86 -9.04
N LEU A 121 -10.85 -5.12 -9.85
CA LEU A 121 -10.87 -5.24 -11.32
C LEU A 121 -9.95 -6.37 -11.82
N ILE A 122 -8.82 -6.58 -11.18
CA ILE A 122 -7.78 -7.51 -11.65
C ILE A 122 -7.92 -8.89 -11.01
N ALA A 123 -8.31 -8.98 -9.72
CA ALA A 123 -8.50 -10.26 -9.05
C ALA A 123 -9.77 -10.99 -9.58
N PRO A 124 -9.74 -12.36 -9.65
CA PRO A 124 -10.85 -13.14 -10.20
C PRO A 124 -11.98 -13.30 -9.16
N ARG A 125 -12.49 -12.20 -8.63
CA ARG A 125 -13.53 -12.20 -7.59
C ARG A 125 -14.70 -11.30 -8.00
N ARG A 126 -15.87 -11.52 -7.40
CA ARG A 126 -17.02 -10.65 -7.62
C ARG A 126 -16.74 -9.28 -6.99
N PHE A 127 -17.04 -8.24 -7.74
CA PHE A 127 -16.96 -6.86 -7.25
C PHE A 127 -17.96 -6.67 -6.09
N SER A 128 -17.44 -6.10 -4.98
CA SER A 128 -18.27 -5.66 -3.86
C SER A 128 -17.99 -4.18 -3.61
N TRP A 129 -19.02 -3.36 -3.55
CA TRP A 129 -18.89 -1.93 -3.23
C TRP A 129 -18.28 -1.67 -1.82
N ARG A 130 -18.35 -2.67 -0.93
CA ARG A 130 -17.74 -2.61 0.40
C ARG A 130 -16.22 -2.47 0.33
N LEU A 131 -15.62 -3.09 -0.68
CA LEU A 131 -14.16 -3.07 -0.83
C LEU A 131 -13.61 -1.65 -1.01
N PRO A 132 -14.07 -0.83 -1.97
CA PRO A 132 -13.59 0.55 -2.10
C PRO A 132 -13.91 1.41 -0.87
N VAL A 133 -15.04 1.20 -0.19
CA VAL A 133 -15.38 1.95 1.03
C VAL A 133 -14.42 1.59 2.17
N PHE A 134 -14.19 0.30 2.42
CA PHE A 134 -13.27 -0.11 3.49
C PHE A 134 -11.84 0.34 3.24
N THR A 135 -11.36 0.23 1.99
CA THR A 135 -10.01 0.68 1.64
C THR A 135 -9.90 2.21 1.74
N LEU A 136 -10.90 2.97 1.31
CA LEU A 136 -10.93 4.43 1.46
C LEU A 136 -10.79 4.85 2.92
N VAL A 137 -11.61 4.28 3.82
CA VAL A 137 -11.57 4.59 5.26
C VAL A 137 -10.25 4.18 5.88
N ALA A 138 -9.77 2.97 5.57
CA ALA A 138 -8.49 2.47 6.06
C ALA A 138 -7.32 3.36 5.60
N GLY A 139 -7.36 3.80 4.35
CA GLY A 139 -6.37 4.70 3.78
C GLY A 139 -6.39 6.09 4.38
N ALA A 140 -7.57 6.62 4.69
CA ALA A 140 -7.71 7.91 5.37
C ALA A 140 -7.10 7.87 6.79
N ILE A 141 -7.42 6.83 7.56
CA ILE A 141 -6.86 6.64 8.91
C ILE A 141 -5.34 6.45 8.85
N GLY A 142 -4.87 5.60 7.95
CA GLY A 142 -3.42 5.38 7.75
C GLY A 142 -2.71 6.62 7.24
N GLY A 143 -3.36 7.43 6.39
CA GLY A 143 -2.86 8.72 5.92
C GLY A 143 -2.70 9.72 7.06
N ALA A 144 -3.65 9.78 7.99
CA ALA A 144 -3.53 10.63 9.17
C ALA A 144 -2.31 10.30 10.05
N ALA A 145 -1.87 9.04 10.05
CA ALA A 145 -0.68 8.63 10.81
C ALA A 145 0.62 9.29 10.32
N PHE A 146 0.67 9.83 9.10
CA PHE A 146 1.82 10.58 8.60
C PHE A 146 2.00 11.95 9.25
N ASP A 147 0.92 12.51 9.81
CA ASP A 147 0.99 13.77 10.56
C ASP A 147 1.40 13.56 12.03
N TRP A 148 1.38 12.32 12.52
CA TRP A 148 1.81 12.01 13.87
C TRP A 148 3.32 12.08 13.97
N GLN A 149 3.80 13.16 14.54
CA GLN A 149 5.19 13.28 14.96
C GLN A 149 5.39 12.47 16.24
N LEU A 150 5.54 11.16 16.08
CA LEU A 150 5.89 10.31 17.20
C LEU A 150 7.30 10.67 17.67
N PRO A 151 7.54 10.80 19.00
CA PRO A 151 8.82 11.18 19.56
C PRO A 151 9.92 10.10 19.40
N PHE A 152 9.67 9.08 18.58
CA PHE A 152 10.59 8.00 18.30
C PHE A 152 11.55 8.41 17.17
N ALA A 153 12.60 9.12 17.53
CA ALA A 153 13.68 9.55 16.62
C ALA A 153 14.38 8.39 15.85
N TRP A 154 14.10 7.14 16.23
CA TRP A 154 14.64 5.94 15.58
C TRP A 154 13.82 5.40 14.41
N ALA A 155 12.65 5.95 14.12
CA ALA A 155 11.83 5.57 13.00
C ALA A 155 12.00 6.57 11.84
N PRO A 156 13.07 6.44 11.02
CA PRO A 156 13.31 7.35 9.92
C PRO A 156 12.17 7.28 8.90
N ASN A 157 11.89 8.41 8.26
CA ASN A 157 11.06 8.49 7.06
C ASN A 157 9.62 7.97 7.22
N ASN A 158 8.96 8.28 8.36
CA ASN A 158 7.55 7.94 8.59
C ASN A 158 7.24 6.42 8.52
N LEU A 159 8.18 5.57 8.88
CA LEU A 159 8.03 4.10 8.85
C LEU A 159 6.77 3.63 9.60
N HIS A 160 6.46 4.25 10.75
CA HIS A 160 5.26 3.97 11.54
C HIS A 160 3.97 4.23 10.75
N ALA A 161 3.94 5.31 9.97
CA ALA A 161 2.79 5.66 9.15
C ALA A 161 2.60 4.66 7.99
N TYR A 162 3.70 4.27 7.32
CA TYR A 162 3.65 3.21 6.31
C TYR A 162 3.19 1.88 6.88
N LEU A 163 3.65 1.52 8.07
CA LEU A 163 3.21 0.32 8.77
C LEU A 163 1.70 0.37 9.04
N ALA A 164 1.22 1.45 9.64
CA ALA A 164 -0.19 1.65 9.94
C ALA A 164 -1.03 1.58 8.64
N TRP A 165 -0.63 2.31 7.61
CA TRP A 165 -1.35 2.35 6.33
C TRP A 165 -1.41 0.98 5.67
N GLN A 166 -0.29 0.27 5.56
CA GLN A 166 -0.25 -1.05 4.90
C GLN A 166 -1.07 -2.10 5.66
N LEU A 167 -1.01 -2.13 6.98
CA LEU A 167 -1.79 -3.06 7.80
C LEU A 167 -3.29 -2.78 7.69
N LEU A 168 -3.69 -1.52 7.78
CA LEU A 168 -5.10 -1.12 7.66
C LEU A 168 -5.65 -1.43 6.27
N VAL A 169 -4.91 -1.14 5.20
CA VAL A 169 -5.32 -1.46 3.84
C VAL A 169 -5.39 -2.99 3.64
N CYS A 170 -4.44 -3.76 4.15
CA CYS A 170 -4.47 -5.22 4.10
C CYS A 170 -5.72 -5.78 4.78
N LEU A 171 -6.06 -5.28 5.97
CA LEU A 171 -7.28 -5.66 6.69
C LEU A 171 -8.55 -5.28 5.92
N ALA A 172 -8.57 -4.09 5.33
CA ALA A 172 -9.70 -3.61 4.54
C ALA A 172 -9.92 -4.44 3.27
N LEU A 173 -8.84 -4.81 2.58
CA LEU A 173 -8.89 -5.72 1.42
C LEU A 173 -9.44 -7.08 1.81
N ASP A 174 -8.95 -7.66 2.91
CA ASP A 174 -9.43 -8.97 3.38
C ASP A 174 -10.92 -8.92 3.77
N ARG A 175 -11.34 -7.91 4.52
CA ARG A 175 -12.74 -7.72 4.94
C ARG A 175 -13.66 -7.43 3.75
N GLY A 176 -13.25 -6.54 2.86
CA GLY A 176 -14.04 -6.14 1.70
C GLY A 176 -14.26 -7.27 0.69
N LEU A 177 -13.37 -8.25 0.64
CA LEU A 177 -13.45 -9.40 -0.26
C LEU A 177 -14.18 -10.61 0.33
N ARG A 178 -14.43 -10.64 1.64
CA ARG A 178 -15.18 -11.73 2.32
C ARG A 178 -16.70 -11.51 2.38
N GLY A 179 -17.16 -10.31 2.10
CA GLY A 179 -18.57 -9.93 2.10
C GLY A 179 -19.16 -9.88 0.72
#